data_8987d5f1e5b0b2c7490a8b9ed9aa8826
#
_entry.id   8987d5f1e5b0b2c7490a8b9ed9aa8826
#
_cell.length_a   1.000
_cell.length_b   1.000
_cell.length_c   1.000
_cell.angle_alpha   90.00
_cell.angle_beta   90.00
_cell.angle_gamma   90.00
#
_symmetry.space_group_name_H-M   'P 1'
#
loop_
_entity.id
_entity.type
_entity.pdbx_description
1 polymer ?
#
loop_
_entity_poly.entity_id
_entity_poly.type
_entity_poly.pdbx_seq_one_letter_code
_entity_poly.pdbx_strand_id
1 'polypeptide(L)'
;MTHPSRCAHPSTAGILGEVGGDIWAGLADQFVDGAYASVKGLVRTYVLHQQLLEHLPAPPASVLDVGGGAGHQSFPLAEAGYEVTLLDPSQVMLDKARQRLQRLPDETQRRVRLLEAEGENAEAAVDGQHFAAVLCHGVLGYLEQPEPLVDQLCRCADAGGVVSIMTGNAKAMAVRPAMERRWEDALAAFDARHEVGVLGVPGRAETVEEVSDLISNRGVEPVRWYGVWLFIDWLEFGGTELDPSDSGQAAAIAAVELEASRRDPYRQLSRVFHLLGRKRPN
;
A
#
# COMPACT_ATOMS: atom_id res chain seq x y z
N MET A 1 -39.42 24.53 25.52
CA MET A 1 -38.27 24.64 24.60
C MET A 1 -37.06 24.09 25.33
N THR A 2 -36.78 22.83 25.16
CA THR A 2 -35.67 22.10 25.80
C THR A 2 -34.64 21.79 24.72
N HIS A 3 -33.44 22.34 24.89
CA HIS A 3 -32.28 22.04 24.05
C HIS A 3 -31.88 20.55 24.17
N PRO A 4 -31.59 19.84 23.08
CA PRO A 4 -30.96 18.53 23.17
C PRO A 4 -29.47 18.67 23.48
N SER A 5 -29.02 17.85 24.42
CA SER A 5 -27.66 17.68 24.91
C SER A 5 -26.68 17.38 23.76
N ARG A 6 -25.57 18.08 23.70
CA ARG A 6 -24.40 17.75 22.89
C ARG A 6 -23.87 16.37 23.32
N CYS A 7 -23.92 15.40 22.42
CA CYS A 7 -23.11 14.20 22.57
C CYS A 7 -21.64 14.59 22.41
N ALA A 8 -20.87 14.43 23.46
CA ALA A 8 -19.42 14.57 23.41
C ALA A 8 -18.84 13.40 22.61
N HIS A 9 -18.18 13.70 21.49
CA HIS A 9 -17.32 12.74 20.82
C HIS A 9 -16.11 12.45 21.71
N PRO A 10 -15.68 11.17 21.85
CA PRO A 10 -14.47 10.87 22.58
C PRO A 10 -13.27 11.48 21.83
N SER A 11 -12.42 12.16 22.55
CA SER A 11 -11.17 12.75 22.09
C SER A 11 -10.27 11.66 21.48
N THR A 12 -9.88 11.81 20.22
CA THR A 12 -8.97 10.92 19.48
C THR A 12 -7.53 10.94 19.98
N ALA A 13 -7.23 11.75 21.00
CA ALA A 13 -5.87 11.89 21.57
C ALA A 13 -5.41 10.72 22.46
N GLY A 14 -6.24 9.69 22.69
CA GLY A 14 -5.95 8.59 23.60
C GLY A 14 -5.60 7.25 22.96
N ILE A 15 -5.73 7.11 21.63
CA ILE A 15 -5.61 5.78 20.96
C ILE A 15 -4.20 5.55 20.36
N LEU A 16 -3.44 6.58 20.09
CA LEU A 16 -2.08 6.47 19.49
C LEU A 16 -0.95 6.36 20.54
N GLY A 17 -1.25 6.47 21.82
CA GLY A 17 -0.26 6.56 22.92
C GLY A 17 0.20 5.24 23.56
N GLU A 18 -0.38 4.09 23.24
CA GLU A 18 -0.05 2.80 23.89
C GLU A 18 -0.02 1.58 22.94
N VAL A 19 0.38 1.74 21.69
CA VAL A 19 0.50 0.60 20.76
C VAL A 19 1.97 0.22 20.57
N GLY A 20 2.57 -0.34 21.64
CA GLY A 20 3.84 -1.07 21.58
C GLY A 20 3.64 -2.55 21.24
N GLY A 21 2.65 -2.92 20.41
CA GLY A 21 2.36 -4.28 20.00
C GLY A 21 2.06 -4.37 18.50
N ASP A 22 2.27 -5.58 17.94
CA ASP A 22 1.91 -5.89 16.55
C ASP A 22 0.39 -5.76 16.34
N ILE A 23 -0.07 -4.61 15.82
CA ILE A 23 -1.49 -4.35 15.52
C ILE A 23 -2.05 -5.34 14.50
N TRP A 24 -1.19 -5.90 13.65
CA TRP A 24 -1.57 -6.86 12.62
C TRP A 24 -1.82 -8.25 13.16
N ALA A 25 -1.28 -8.61 14.35
CA ALA A 25 -1.51 -9.90 14.98
C ALA A 25 -3.00 -10.22 15.18
N GLY A 26 -3.81 -9.21 15.52
CA GLY A 26 -5.25 -9.35 15.67
C GLY A 26 -6.07 -9.17 14.39
N LEU A 27 -5.49 -8.63 13.33
CA LEU A 27 -6.18 -8.27 12.08
C LEU A 27 -5.75 -9.11 10.87
N ALA A 28 -4.74 -9.97 11.01
CA ALA A 28 -4.14 -10.70 9.90
C ALA A 28 -5.15 -11.52 9.09
N ASP A 29 -6.08 -12.24 9.75
CA ASP A 29 -7.11 -13.03 9.07
C ASP A 29 -8.07 -12.13 8.29
N GLN A 30 -8.57 -11.08 8.91
CA GLN A 30 -9.48 -10.13 8.26
C GLN A 30 -8.79 -9.41 7.09
N PHE A 31 -7.53 -9.11 7.21
CA PHE A 31 -6.74 -8.45 6.18
C PHE A 31 -6.44 -9.38 5.01
N VAL A 32 -5.90 -10.59 5.28
CA VAL A 32 -5.46 -11.53 4.25
C VAL A 32 -6.64 -12.27 3.62
N ASP A 33 -7.51 -12.84 4.43
CA ASP A 33 -8.59 -13.72 3.97
C ASP A 33 -9.87 -12.92 3.64
N GLY A 34 -9.99 -11.68 4.13
CA GLY A 34 -11.08 -10.75 3.83
C GLY A 34 -10.69 -9.73 2.76
N ALA A 35 -9.92 -8.72 3.13
CA ALA A 35 -9.67 -7.57 2.27
C ALA A 35 -8.93 -7.94 0.97
N TYR A 36 -7.88 -8.75 1.04
CA TYR A 36 -7.12 -9.15 -0.16
C TYR A 36 -7.77 -10.24 -1.00
N ALA A 37 -8.61 -11.09 -0.42
CA ALA A 37 -9.38 -12.09 -1.16
C ALA A 37 -10.62 -11.50 -1.87
N SER A 38 -11.02 -10.27 -1.55
CA SER A 38 -12.10 -9.57 -2.23
C SER A 38 -11.74 -9.18 -3.67
N VAL A 39 -12.75 -8.89 -4.51
CA VAL A 39 -12.52 -8.35 -5.87
C VAL A 39 -11.66 -7.09 -5.82
N LYS A 40 -11.89 -6.23 -4.84
CA LYS A 40 -11.09 -5.01 -4.62
C LYS A 40 -9.62 -5.31 -4.35
N GLY A 41 -9.33 -6.31 -3.53
CA GLY A 41 -7.97 -6.76 -3.25
C GLY A 41 -7.28 -7.37 -4.48
N LEU A 42 -8.01 -8.18 -5.26
CA LEU A 42 -7.52 -8.76 -6.51
C LEU A 42 -7.20 -7.68 -7.55
N VAL A 43 -8.12 -6.72 -7.74
CA VAL A 43 -7.94 -5.59 -8.66
C VAL A 43 -6.74 -4.74 -8.26
N ARG A 44 -6.59 -4.41 -6.95
CA ARG A 44 -5.42 -3.68 -6.45
C ARG A 44 -4.12 -4.39 -6.77
N THR A 45 -4.04 -5.66 -6.45
CA THR A 45 -2.81 -6.44 -6.67
C THR A 45 -2.44 -6.48 -8.15
N TYR A 46 -3.41 -6.71 -9.02
CA TYR A 46 -3.20 -6.73 -10.46
C TYR A 46 -2.75 -5.36 -11.00
N VAL A 47 -3.49 -4.28 -10.69
CA VAL A 47 -3.19 -2.93 -11.18
C VAL A 47 -1.80 -2.49 -10.74
N LEU A 48 -1.47 -2.68 -9.46
CA LEU A 48 -0.18 -2.34 -8.91
C LEU A 48 0.96 -3.15 -9.55
N HIS A 49 0.73 -4.45 -9.79
CA HIS A 49 1.69 -5.32 -10.47
C HIS A 49 1.98 -4.84 -11.90
N GLN A 50 0.94 -4.49 -12.69
CA GLN A 50 1.12 -3.98 -14.03
C GLN A 50 1.88 -2.63 -14.03
N GLN A 51 1.57 -1.73 -13.10
CA GLN A 51 2.28 -0.46 -12.94
C GLN A 51 3.75 -0.67 -12.59
N LEU A 52 4.08 -1.64 -11.73
CA LEU A 52 5.46 -1.99 -11.39
C LEU A 52 6.23 -2.50 -12.59
N LEU A 53 5.67 -3.44 -13.35
CA LEU A 53 6.34 -4.07 -14.50
C LEU A 53 6.73 -3.04 -15.59
N GLU A 54 6.07 -1.88 -15.66
CA GLU A 54 6.45 -0.80 -16.58
C GLU A 54 7.78 -0.13 -16.22
N HIS A 55 8.22 -0.26 -14.96
CA HIS A 55 9.37 0.48 -14.43
C HIS A 55 10.49 -0.42 -13.91
N LEU A 56 10.18 -1.67 -13.57
CA LEU A 56 11.18 -2.63 -13.11
C LEU A 56 12.12 -3.04 -14.26
N PRO A 57 13.40 -3.32 -13.98
CA PRO A 57 14.27 -3.95 -14.96
C PRO A 57 13.74 -5.36 -15.28
N ALA A 58 14.15 -5.91 -16.42
CA ALA A 58 13.80 -7.28 -16.77
C ALA A 58 14.37 -8.29 -15.73
N PRO A 59 13.62 -9.37 -15.40
CA PRO A 59 14.16 -10.42 -14.53
C PRO A 59 15.33 -11.19 -15.20
N PRO A 60 16.24 -11.78 -14.42
CA PRO A 60 16.24 -11.76 -12.96
C PRO A 60 16.77 -10.43 -12.42
N ALA A 61 16.06 -9.87 -11.44
CA ALA A 61 16.48 -8.68 -10.72
C ALA A 61 16.01 -8.79 -9.27
N SER A 62 16.75 -8.15 -8.35
CA SER A 62 16.46 -8.21 -6.93
C SER A 62 15.41 -7.17 -6.53
N VAL A 63 14.45 -7.58 -5.70
CA VAL A 63 13.38 -6.73 -5.17
C VAL A 63 13.34 -6.87 -3.66
N LEU A 64 13.29 -5.74 -2.94
CA LEU A 64 12.99 -5.68 -1.51
C LEU A 64 11.56 -5.15 -1.34
N ASP A 65 10.70 -5.91 -0.67
CA ASP A 65 9.32 -5.52 -0.36
C ASP A 65 9.21 -5.27 1.15
N VAL A 66 9.23 -4.00 1.55
CA VAL A 66 9.24 -3.55 2.95
C VAL A 66 7.81 -3.36 3.44
N GLY A 67 7.44 -4.07 4.50
CA GLY A 67 6.06 -4.20 4.95
C GLY A 67 5.24 -5.06 3.98
N GLY A 68 5.87 -6.09 3.40
CA GLY A 68 5.27 -6.95 2.37
C GLY A 68 4.15 -7.86 2.88
N GLY A 69 3.94 -7.94 4.20
CA GLY A 69 2.87 -8.66 4.85
C GLY A 69 2.81 -10.14 4.43
N ALA A 70 1.65 -10.58 3.95
CA ALA A 70 1.44 -11.96 3.48
C ALA A 70 1.86 -12.20 2.02
N GLY A 71 2.67 -11.31 1.42
CA GLY A 71 3.30 -11.52 0.10
C GLY A 71 2.39 -11.28 -1.10
N HIS A 72 1.34 -10.46 -0.97
CA HIS A 72 0.40 -10.22 -2.08
C HIS A 72 1.04 -9.56 -3.29
N GLN A 73 2.07 -8.72 -3.10
CA GLN A 73 2.84 -8.14 -4.19
C GLN A 73 4.12 -8.92 -4.48
N SER A 74 4.77 -9.45 -3.45
CA SER A 74 6.01 -10.21 -3.54
C SER A 74 5.89 -11.46 -4.41
N PHE A 75 4.84 -12.26 -4.22
CA PHE A 75 4.73 -13.55 -4.91
C PHE A 75 4.46 -13.43 -6.41
N PRO A 76 3.57 -12.55 -6.91
CA PRO A 76 3.45 -12.32 -8.35
C PRO A 76 4.76 -11.84 -9.01
N LEU A 77 5.60 -11.09 -8.29
CA LEU A 77 6.92 -10.71 -8.78
C LEU A 77 7.86 -11.92 -8.85
N ALA A 78 7.87 -12.78 -7.83
CA ALA A 78 8.65 -14.00 -7.84
C ALA A 78 8.22 -14.98 -8.96
N GLU A 79 6.91 -15.10 -9.23
CA GLU A 79 6.36 -15.85 -10.37
C GLU A 79 6.81 -15.24 -11.71
N ALA A 80 6.93 -13.92 -11.79
CA ALA A 80 7.48 -13.22 -12.95
C ALA A 80 9.00 -13.32 -13.10
N GLY A 81 9.71 -13.99 -12.15
CA GLY A 81 11.13 -14.28 -12.23
C GLY A 81 12.06 -13.36 -11.44
N TYR A 82 11.51 -12.50 -10.60
CA TYR A 82 12.31 -11.64 -9.71
C TYR A 82 12.77 -12.38 -8.45
N GLU A 83 13.96 -12.03 -7.94
CA GLU A 83 14.46 -12.48 -6.64
C GLU A 83 13.94 -11.52 -5.55
N VAL A 84 13.02 -12.00 -4.70
CA VAL A 84 12.28 -11.14 -3.77
C VAL A 84 12.70 -11.39 -2.34
N THR A 85 13.10 -10.34 -1.63
CA THR A 85 13.17 -10.32 -0.17
C THR A 85 11.96 -9.60 0.37
N LEU A 86 11.09 -10.33 1.07
CA LEU A 86 9.94 -9.78 1.79
C LEU A 86 10.34 -9.53 3.24
N LEU A 87 10.28 -8.28 3.66
CA LEU A 87 10.57 -7.83 5.02
C LEU A 87 9.29 -7.34 5.68
N ASP A 88 8.98 -7.86 6.86
CA ASP A 88 7.81 -7.45 7.64
C ASP A 88 8.08 -7.62 9.14
N PRO A 89 7.68 -6.70 10.03
CA PRO A 89 7.88 -6.85 11.47
C PRO A 89 6.91 -7.85 12.11
N SER A 90 5.77 -8.14 11.47
CA SER A 90 4.75 -9.00 12.02
C SER A 90 5.02 -10.47 11.74
N GLN A 91 5.38 -11.23 12.76
CA GLN A 91 5.56 -12.69 12.68
C GLN A 91 4.30 -13.38 12.16
N VAL A 92 3.11 -12.92 12.57
CA VAL A 92 1.83 -13.48 12.13
C VAL A 92 1.62 -13.28 10.63
N MET A 93 1.99 -12.11 10.09
CA MET A 93 1.94 -11.86 8.64
C MET A 93 2.94 -12.73 7.89
N LEU A 94 4.16 -12.89 8.41
CA LEU A 94 5.17 -13.78 7.83
C LEU A 94 4.76 -15.25 7.86
N ASP A 95 4.05 -15.69 8.89
CA ASP A 95 3.51 -17.06 8.94
C ASP A 95 2.46 -17.29 7.86
N LYS A 96 1.59 -16.30 7.62
CA LYS A 96 0.66 -16.31 6.48
C LYS A 96 1.41 -16.31 5.14
N ALA A 97 2.46 -15.51 5.01
CA ALA A 97 3.31 -15.51 3.82
C ALA A 97 3.93 -16.90 3.58
N ARG A 98 4.49 -17.54 4.61
CA ARG A 98 5.05 -18.92 4.51
C ARG A 98 4.00 -19.93 4.04
N GLN A 99 2.80 -19.91 4.61
CA GLN A 99 1.71 -20.83 4.23
C GLN A 99 1.27 -20.64 2.78
N ARG A 100 1.21 -19.39 2.30
CA ARG A 100 0.87 -19.08 0.91
C ARG A 100 2.02 -19.49 -0.03
N LEU A 101 3.26 -19.17 0.32
CA LEU A 101 4.45 -19.48 -0.46
C LEU A 101 4.58 -21.00 -0.69
N GLN A 102 4.31 -21.84 0.32
CA GLN A 102 4.33 -23.30 0.21
C GLN A 102 3.36 -23.89 -0.82
N ARG A 103 2.36 -23.13 -1.25
CA ARG A 103 1.38 -23.54 -2.28
C ARG A 103 1.81 -23.19 -3.70
N LEU A 104 2.89 -22.42 -3.84
CA LEU A 104 3.43 -21.99 -5.13
C LEU A 104 4.44 -23.01 -5.67
N PRO A 105 4.75 -22.97 -6.98
CA PRO A 105 5.78 -23.83 -7.56
C PRO A 105 7.14 -23.68 -6.86
N ASP A 106 7.88 -24.77 -6.74
CA ASP A 106 9.20 -24.81 -6.08
C ASP A 106 10.19 -23.77 -6.62
N GLU A 107 10.10 -23.48 -7.92
CA GLU A 107 10.92 -22.46 -8.56
C GLU A 107 10.60 -21.05 -8.01
N THR A 108 9.33 -20.74 -7.83
CA THR A 108 8.89 -19.48 -7.21
C THR A 108 9.31 -19.42 -5.75
N GLN A 109 9.14 -20.53 -5.01
CA GLN A 109 9.55 -20.60 -3.60
C GLN A 109 11.03 -20.28 -3.41
N ARG A 110 11.90 -20.77 -4.28
CA ARG A 110 13.36 -20.52 -4.21
C ARG A 110 13.74 -19.06 -4.45
N ARG A 111 12.89 -18.27 -5.10
CA ARG A 111 13.11 -16.84 -5.37
C ARG A 111 12.67 -15.94 -4.23
N VAL A 112 12.04 -16.46 -3.17
CA VAL A 112 11.50 -15.65 -2.08
C VAL A 112 12.24 -15.90 -0.79
N ARG A 113 12.80 -14.85 -0.21
CA ARG A 113 13.33 -14.81 1.16
C ARG A 113 12.38 -14.04 2.05
N LEU A 114 11.98 -14.61 3.20
CA LEU A 114 11.17 -13.94 4.22
C LEU A 114 12.08 -13.50 5.37
N LEU A 115 11.95 -12.24 5.80
CA LEU A 115 12.80 -11.61 6.79
C LEU A 115 11.94 -10.85 7.80
N GLU A 116 12.12 -11.16 9.09
CA GLU A 116 11.46 -10.43 10.19
C GLU A 116 12.32 -9.26 10.61
N ALA A 117 11.84 -8.03 10.34
CA ALA A 117 12.49 -6.80 10.78
C ALA A 117 11.55 -5.61 10.64
N GLU A 118 11.83 -4.55 11.43
CA GLU A 118 11.20 -3.23 11.23
C GLU A 118 11.73 -2.57 9.95
N GLY A 119 10.86 -1.89 9.21
CA GLY A 119 11.24 -1.22 7.97
C GLY A 119 12.29 -0.12 8.16
N GLU A 120 12.27 0.56 9.31
CA GLU A 120 13.23 1.58 9.72
C GLU A 120 14.66 1.02 9.93
N ASN A 121 14.81 -0.30 9.98
CA ASN A 121 16.08 -1.01 10.10
C ASN A 121 16.41 -1.84 8.84
N ALA A 122 15.75 -1.59 7.72
CA ALA A 122 15.83 -2.43 6.52
C ALA A 122 17.26 -2.62 6.01
N GLU A 123 18.08 -1.56 5.93
CA GLU A 123 19.48 -1.63 5.45
C GLU A 123 20.31 -2.61 6.29
N ALA A 124 20.19 -2.53 7.62
CA ALA A 124 20.88 -3.43 8.52
C ALA A 124 20.34 -4.87 8.42
N ALA A 125 19.03 -5.04 8.29
CA ALA A 125 18.39 -6.35 8.20
C ALA A 125 18.76 -7.11 6.91
N VAL A 126 19.11 -6.40 5.84
CA VAL A 126 19.60 -7.00 4.59
C VAL A 126 21.12 -6.97 4.46
N ASP A 127 21.86 -6.78 5.57
CA ASP A 127 23.33 -6.75 5.61
C ASP A 127 23.96 -5.74 4.61
N GLY A 128 23.31 -4.60 4.39
CA GLY A 128 23.74 -3.57 3.45
C GLY A 128 23.58 -3.94 1.98
N GLN A 129 22.86 -5.02 1.66
CA GLN A 129 22.53 -5.36 0.28
C GLN A 129 21.65 -4.27 -0.35
N HIS A 130 21.96 -3.92 -1.61
CA HIS A 130 21.14 -3.06 -2.43
C HIS A 130 20.27 -3.86 -3.41
N PHE A 131 19.16 -3.23 -3.87
CA PHE A 131 18.16 -3.89 -4.69
C PHE A 131 17.84 -3.07 -5.94
N ALA A 132 17.58 -3.76 -7.04
CA ALA A 132 17.14 -3.13 -8.28
C ALA A 132 15.78 -2.43 -8.11
N ALA A 133 14.95 -2.88 -7.16
CA ALA A 133 13.75 -2.19 -6.75
C ALA A 133 13.47 -2.37 -5.24
N VAL A 134 12.96 -1.30 -4.61
CA VAL A 134 12.51 -1.30 -3.20
C VAL A 134 11.07 -0.84 -3.16
N LEU A 135 10.19 -1.67 -2.61
CA LEU A 135 8.75 -1.44 -2.53
C LEU A 135 8.34 -1.14 -1.09
N CYS A 136 7.34 -0.30 -0.93
CA CYS A 136 6.68 -0.04 0.35
C CYS A 136 5.21 0.33 0.09
N HIS A 137 4.30 -0.62 0.23
CA HIS A 137 2.93 -0.48 -0.22
C HIS A 137 1.91 -0.60 0.92
N GLY A 138 1.31 0.53 1.31
CA GLY A 138 0.28 0.60 2.34
C GLY A 138 0.85 0.57 3.76
N VAL A 139 2.05 1.09 3.96
CA VAL A 139 2.74 1.17 5.26
C VAL A 139 2.78 2.60 5.78
N LEU A 140 3.17 3.58 4.94
CA LEU A 140 3.45 4.95 5.38
C LEU A 140 2.32 5.58 6.19
N GLY A 141 1.07 5.32 5.81
CA GLY A 141 -0.10 5.88 6.49
C GLY A 141 -0.24 5.47 7.96
N TYR A 142 0.41 4.40 8.39
CA TYR A 142 0.37 3.92 9.78
C TYR A 142 1.49 4.48 10.66
N LEU A 143 2.42 5.23 10.08
CA LEU A 143 3.55 5.81 10.80
C LEU A 143 3.27 7.27 11.18
N GLU A 144 3.60 7.65 12.40
CA GLU A 144 3.58 9.07 12.80
C GLU A 144 4.62 9.88 12.02
N GLN A 145 5.80 9.29 11.81
CA GLN A 145 6.94 9.87 11.11
C GLN A 145 7.40 8.89 10.02
N PRO A 146 7.09 9.12 8.75
CA PRO A 146 7.48 8.24 7.64
C PRO A 146 8.94 8.43 7.21
N GLU A 147 9.59 9.54 7.63
CA GLU A 147 10.92 9.92 7.19
C GLU A 147 11.97 8.84 7.45
N PRO A 148 12.05 8.19 8.64
CA PRO A 148 13.03 7.14 8.92
C PRO A 148 12.85 5.93 7.99
N LEU A 149 11.60 5.51 7.73
CA LEU A 149 11.32 4.43 6.80
C LEU A 149 11.73 4.81 5.37
N VAL A 150 11.34 6.01 4.89
CA VAL A 150 11.69 6.47 3.54
C VAL A 150 13.21 6.61 3.36
N ASP A 151 13.96 6.99 4.40
CA ASP A 151 15.43 6.95 4.39
C ASP A 151 15.94 5.55 4.06
N GLN A 152 15.42 4.52 4.71
CA GLN A 152 15.83 3.13 4.49
C GLN A 152 15.47 2.65 3.08
N LEU A 153 14.26 2.96 2.60
CA LEU A 153 13.85 2.60 1.23
C LEU A 153 14.83 3.17 0.20
N CYS A 154 15.18 4.45 0.35
CA CYS A 154 16.10 5.11 -0.57
C CYS A 154 17.54 4.58 -0.47
N ARG A 155 17.99 4.19 0.74
CA ARG A 155 19.32 3.60 0.94
C ARG A 155 19.42 2.22 0.33
N CYS A 156 18.43 1.36 0.54
CA CYS A 156 18.41 -0.01 0.03
C CYS A 156 18.30 -0.11 -1.50
N ALA A 157 17.93 0.96 -2.20
CA ALA A 157 17.87 0.93 -3.66
C ALA A 157 19.27 1.04 -4.29
N ASP A 158 19.53 0.30 -5.36
CA ASP A 158 20.71 0.43 -6.21
C ASP A 158 20.78 1.82 -6.87
N ALA A 159 21.97 2.23 -7.31
CA ALA A 159 22.13 3.34 -8.23
C ALA A 159 21.33 3.06 -9.53
N GLY A 160 20.40 3.93 -9.89
CA GLY A 160 19.45 3.71 -10.98
C GLY A 160 18.29 2.77 -10.62
N GLY A 161 18.23 2.24 -9.40
CA GLY A 161 17.15 1.37 -8.91
C GLY A 161 15.84 2.12 -8.72
N VAL A 162 14.76 1.38 -8.61
CA VAL A 162 13.40 1.90 -8.45
C VAL A 162 13.02 1.94 -6.97
N VAL A 163 12.45 3.06 -6.51
CA VAL A 163 11.74 3.15 -5.23
C VAL A 163 10.25 3.30 -5.54
N SER A 164 9.43 2.43 -4.98
CA SER A 164 8.00 2.33 -5.23
C SER A 164 7.23 2.46 -3.92
N ILE A 165 6.39 3.48 -3.81
CA ILE A 165 5.62 3.79 -2.60
C ILE A 165 4.15 3.90 -2.96
N MET A 166 3.28 3.16 -2.24
CA MET A 166 1.83 3.32 -2.33
C MET A 166 1.28 3.72 -0.96
N THR A 167 0.50 4.80 -0.92
CA THR A 167 -0.10 5.33 0.32
C THR A 167 -1.45 6.00 0.06
N GLY A 168 -2.14 6.41 1.14
CA GLY A 168 -3.41 7.12 1.09
C GLY A 168 -3.32 8.46 0.36
N ASN A 169 -4.34 8.80 -0.43
CA ASN A 169 -4.42 10.05 -1.18
C ASN A 169 -5.21 11.11 -0.42
N ALA A 170 -4.52 12.07 0.17
CA ALA A 170 -5.14 13.16 0.91
C ALA A 170 -6.14 13.98 0.08
N LYS A 171 -5.89 14.11 -1.24
CA LYS A 171 -6.79 14.88 -2.13
C LYS A 171 -8.10 14.15 -2.44
N ALA A 172 -8.21 12.85 -2.15
CA ALA A 172 -9.41 12.06 -2.40
C ALA A 172 -10.21 11.71 -1.12
N MET A 173 -9.79 12.19 0.04
CA MET A 173 -10.39 11.80 1.33
C MET A 173 -11.88 12.13 1.44
N ALA A 174 -12.35 13.22 0.83
CA ALA A 174 -13.75 13.61 0.84
C ALA A 174 -14.66 12.71 -0.04
N VAL A 175 -14.10 11.94 -0.98
CA VAL A 175 -14.87 11.14 -1.94
C VAL A 175 -15.71 10.08 -1.23
N ARG A 176 -15.10 9.27 -0.38
CA ARG A 176 -15.81 8.19 0.32
C ARG A 176 -16.95 8.69 1.20
N PRO A 177 -16.74 9.59 2.16
CA PRO A 177 -17.85 10.06 3.00
C PRO A 177 -18.95 10.74 2.19
N ALA A 178 -18.63 11.44 1.07
CA ALA A 178 -19.62 12.03 0.19
C ALA A 178 -20.46 10.96 -0.52
N MET A 179 -19.85 9.90 -1.04
CA MET A 179 -20.55 8.77 -1.68
C MET A 179 -21.43 8.00 -0.69
N GLU A 180 -21.00 7.90 0.58
CA GLU A 180 -21.77 7.32 1.69
C GLU A 180 -22.81 8.29 2.28
N ARG A 181 -22.98 9.52 1.70
CA ARG A 181 -23.91 10.56 2.16
C ARG A 181 -23.65 11.06 3.58
N ARG A 182 -22.44 10.94 4.06
CA ARG A 182 -21.94 11.51 5.33
C ARG A 182 -21.41 12.91 5.09
N TRP A 183 -22.35 13.89 4.91
CA TRP A 183 -22.04 15.21 4.38
C TRP A 183 -21.12 16.03 5.28
N GLU A 184 -21.30 15.97 6.60
CA GLU A 184 -20.47 16.68 7.58
C GLU A 184 -19.04 16.10 7.58
N ASP A 185 -18.91 14.78 7.53
CA ASP A 185 -17.61 14.10 7.43
C ASP A 185 -16.92 14.44 6.09
N ALA A 186 -17.69 14.50 5.01
CA ALA A 186 -17.16 14.88 3.70
C ALA A 186 -16.62 16.30 3.69
N LEU A 187 -17.33 17.26 4.30
CA LEU A 187 -16.85 18.64 4.44
C LEU A 187 -15.57 18.71 5.28
N ALA A 188 -15.51 17.99 6.40
CA ALA A 188 -14.32 17.93 7.24
C ALA A 188 -13.13 17.26 6.53
N ALA A 189 -13.38 16.30 5.64
CA ALA A 189 -12.35 15.52 4.96
C ALA A 189 -11.56 16.30 3.91
N PHE A 190 -12.04 17.48 3.43
CA PHE A 190 -11.27 18.30 2.48
C PHE A 190 -9.96 18.83 3.07
N ASP A 191 -9.93 19.08 4.39
CA ASP A 191 -8.77 19.60 5.10
C ASP A 191 -8.13 18.54 6.03
N ALA A 192 -8.69 17.32 6.06
CA ALA A 192 -8.20 16.25 6.93
C ALA A 192 -6.95 15.59 6.35
N ARG A 193 -6.13 15.04 7.26
CA ARG A 193 -4.94 14.24 6.93
C ARG A 193 -4.99 12.84 7.55
N HIS A 194 -6.00 12.58 8.36
CA HIS A 194 -6.18 11.31 9.06
C HIS A 194 -7.59 10.78 8.83
N GLU A 195 -7.69 9.48 8.72
CA GLU A 195 -8.96 8.77 8.64
C GLU A 195 -8.86 7.44 9.40
N VAL A 196 -10.00 6.88 9.72
CA VAL A 196 -10.07 5.51 10.23
C VAL A 196 -10.47 4.61 9.06
N GLY A 197 -9.57 3.69 8.70
CA GLY A 197 -9.80 2.72 7.62
C GLY A 197 -10.91 1.71 7.98
N VAL A 198 -11.29 0.88 7.00
CA VAL A 198 -12.34 -0.16 7.16
C VAL A 198 -12.00 -1.19 8.25
N LEU A 199 -10.74 -1.37 8.57
CA LEU A 199 -10.25 -2.25 9.64
C LEU A 199 -10.23 -1.58 11.02
N GLY A 200 -10.74 -0.35 11.14
CA GLY A 200 -10.73 0.40 12.39
C GLY A 200 -9.35 0.97 12.78
N VAL A 201 -8.35 0.82 11.92
CA VAL A 201 -7.00 1.33 12.15
C VAL A 201 -6.92 2.78 11.67
N PRO A 202 -6.50 3.73 12.53
CA PRO A 202 -6.21 5.09 12.11
C PRO A 202 -5.07 5.11 11.09
N GLY A 203 -5.22 5.92 10.05
CA GLY A 203 -4.20 6.08 9.03
C GLY A 203 -4.09 7.54 8.61
N ARG A 204 -2.88 7.93 8.18
CA ARG A 204 -2.60 9.22 7.58
C ARG A 204 -2.63 9.11 6.05
N ALA A 205 -3.03 10.18 5.39
CA ALA A 205 -2.94 10.30 3.94
C ALA A 205 -1.97 11.42 3.57
N GLU A 206 -1.21 11.21 2.52
CA GLU A 206 -0.26 12.15 1.95
C GLU A 206 -0.76 12.71 0.62
N THR A 207 -0.08 13.73 0.14
CA THR A 207 -0.17 14.14 -1.26
C THR A 207 0.98 13.55 -2.07
N VAL A 208 0.79 13.47 -3.38
CA VAL A 208 1.86 13.02 -4.31
C VAL A 208 3.07 13.94 -4.19
N GLU A 209 2.84 15.24 -4.02
CA GLU A 209 3.88 16.25 -3.87
C GLU A 209 4.72 16.02 -2.61
N GLU A 210 4.08 15.78 -1.46
CA GLU A 210 4.78 15.52 -0.18
C GLU A 210 5.70 14.28 -0.27
N VAL A 211 5.18 13.18 -0.82
CA VAL A 211 6.00 11.95 -0.95
C VAL A 211 7.08 12.12 -2.02
N SER A 212 6.79 12.89 -3.10
CA SER A 212 7.80 13.24 -4.11
C SER A 212 8.95 14.04 -3.51
N ASP A 213 8.67 15.01 -2.66
CA ASP A 213 9.68 15.81 -1.97
C ASP A 213 10.49 14.95 -0.99
N LEU A 214 9.80 14.04 -0.25
CA LEU A 214 10.47 13.12 0.67
C LEU A 214 11.54 12.28 -0.03
N ILE A 215 11.22 11.66 -1.18
CA ILE A 215 12.19 10.82 -1.89
C ILE A 215 13.22 11.67 -2.64
N SER A 216 12.85 12.86 -3.17
CA SER A 216 13.75 13.77 -3.89
C SER A 216 14.90 14.26 -3.01
N ASN A 217 14.58 14.61 -1.75
CA ASN A 217 15.54 15.03 -0.73
C ASN A 217 16.55 13.91 -0.35
N ARG A 218 16.28 12.66 -0.79
CA ARG A 218 17.09 11.46 -0.55
C ARG A 218 17.75 10.91 -1.83
N GLY A 219 17.81 11.74 -2.86
CA GLY A 219 18.48 11.39 -4.12
C GLY A 219 17.69 10.45 -5.03
N VAL A 220 16.37 10.30 -4.80
CA VAL A 220 15.48 9.53 -5.67
C VAL A 220 14.60 10.50 -6.44
N GLU A 221 14.71 10.51 -7.77
CA GLU A 221 13.92 11.37 -8.65
C GLU A 221 12.54 10.76 -8.91
N PRO A 222 11.43 11.46 -8.60
CA PRO A 222 10.10 11.01 -8.97
C PRO A 222 9.96 10.88 -10.48
N VAL A 223 9.50 9.72 -10.96
CA VAL A 223 9.39 9.42 -12.40
C VAL A 223 7.94 9.38 -12.84
N ARG A 224 7.10 8.73 -12.06
CA ARG A 224 5.70 8.50 -12.41
C ARG A 224 4.86 8.28 -11.16
N TRP A 225 3.59 8.69 -11.22
CA TRP A 225 2.59 8.26 -10.25
C TRP A 225 1.30 7.81 -10.92
N TYR A 226 0.58 6.95 -10.26
CA TYR A 226 -0.66 6.33 -10.69
C TYR A 226 -1.71 6.42 -9.57
N GLY A 227 -2.98 6.38 -9.96
CA GLY A 227 -4.05 6.12 -9.01
C GLY A 227 -4.22 4.62 -8.77
N VAL A 228 -4.77 4.25 -7.63
CA VAL A 228 -5.20 2.89 -7.32
C VAL A 228 -6.51 2.98 -6.55
N TRP A 229 -7.46 2.11 -6.87
CA TRP A 229 -8.80 2.14 -6.29
C TRP A 229 -9.59 3.42 -6.60
N LEU A 230 -10.19 3.47 -7.77
CA LEU A 230 -11.14 4.50 -8.16
C LEU A 230 -12.55 3.92 -8.25
N PHE A 231 -12.88 3.29 -9.38
CA PHE A 231 -14.23 2.80 -9.64
C PHE A 231 -14.61 1.62 -8.77
N ILE A 232 -13.66 0.71 -8.49
CA ILE A 232 -13.90 -0.42 -7.59
C ILE A 232 -14.24 0.06 -6.17
N ASP A 233 -13.63 1.15 -5.72
CA ASP A 233 -13.93 1.77 -4.43
C ASP A 233 -15.35 2.35 -4.43
N TRP A 234 -15.75 3.04 -5.51
CA TRP A 234 -17.08 3.61 -5.68
C TRP A 234 -18.18 2.54 -5.80
N LEU A 235 -17.92 1.42 -6.47
CA LEU A 235 -18.85 0.30 -6.52
C LEU A 235 -19.10 -0.28 -5.12
N GLU A 236 -18.04 -0.44 -4.32
CA GLU A 236 -18.14 -0.91 -2.95
C GLU A 236 -18.98 0.06 -2.08
N PHE A 237 -18.74 1.37 -2.17
CA PHE A 237 -19.52 2.38 -1.44
C PHE A 237 -20.96 2.47 -1.94
N GLY A 238 -21.20 2.20 -3.20
CA GLY A 238 -22.53 2.12 -3.80
C GLY A 238 -23.33 0.88 -3.37
N GLY A 239 -22.75 0.00 -2.55
CA GLY A 239 -23.38 -1.23 -2.10
C GLY A 239 -23.50 -2.30 -3.18
N THR A 240 -22.65 -2.23 -4.24
CA THR A 240 -22.60 -3.28 -5.26
C THR A 240 -21.88 -4.51 -4.68
N GLU A 241 -22.58 -5.62 -4.59
CA GLU A 241 -21.97 -6.90 -4.25
C GLU A 241 -21.19 -7.43 -5.46
N LEU A 242 -19.91 -7.73 -5.24
CA LEU A 242 -19.01 -8.27 -6.24
C LEU A 242 -18.59 -9.69 -5.84
N ASP A 243 -18.73 -10.63 -6.77
CA ASP A 243 -18.35 -12.02 -6.55
C ASP A 243 -16.87 -12.23 -6.91
N PRO A 244 -15.99 -12.56 -5.94
CA PRO A 244 -14.58 -12.82 -6.23
C PRO A 244 -14.37 -14.10 -7.05
N SER A 245 -15.35 -14.97 -7.18
CA SER A 245 -15.28 -16.14 -8.07
C SER A 245 -15.58 -15.82 -9.54
N ASP A 246 -16.19 -14.66 -9.84
CA ASP A 246 -16.38 -14.16 -11.21
C ASP A 246 -15.09 -13.49 -11.72
N SER A 247 -14.18 -14.32 -12.24
CA SER A 247 -12.92 -13.86 -12.79
C SER A 247 -13.08 -12.96 -14.02
N GLY A 248 -14.17 -13.10 -14.78
CA GLY A 248 -14.47 -12.26 -15.94
C GLY A 248 -14.80 -10.83 -15.53
N GLN A 249 -15.65 -10.68 -14.51
CA GLN A 249 -16.00 -9.38 -13.95
C GLN A 249 -14.77 -8.72 -13.29
N ALA A 250 -14.01 -9.45 -12.49
CA ALA A 250 -12.81 -8.94 -11.85
C ALA A 250 -11.77 -8.45 -12.88
N ALA A 251 -11.56 -9.19 -13.97
CA ALA A 251 -10.66 -8.80 -15.05
C ALA A 251 -11.13 -7.55 -15.80
N ALA A 252 -12.43 -7.43 -16.07
CA ALA A 252 -13.01 -6.25 -16.72
C ALA A 252 -12.84 -4.99 -15.85
N ILE A 253 -13.12 -5.09 -14.56
CA ILE A 253 -12.91 -4.00 -13.60
C ILE A 253 -11.42 -3.63 -13.56
N ALA A 254 -10.53 -4.60 -13.45
CA ALA A 254 -9.09 -4.37 -13.38
C ALA A 254 -8.55 -3.66 -14.63
N ALA A 255 -9.06 -3.98 -15.82
CA ALA A 255 -8.68 -3.30 -17.06
C ALA A 255 -9.09 -1.82 -17.05
N VAL A 256 -10.31 -1.50 -16.60
CA VAL A 256 -10.79 -0.12 -16.50
C VAL A 256 -10.02 0.65 -15.42
N GLU A 257 -9.76 0.03 -14.27
CA GLU A 257 -8.94 0.62 -13.19
C GLU A 257 -7.52 0.92 -13.68
N LEU A 258 -6.90 0.03 -14.44
CA LEU A 258 -5.56 0.23 -14.99
C LEU A 258 -5.51 1.43 -15.94
N GLU A 259 -6.52 1.61 -16.79
CA GLU A 259 -6.61 2.79 -17.66
C GLU A 259 -6.87 4.07 -16.88
N ALA A 260 -7.81 4.06 -15.92
CA ALA A 260 -8.10 5.21 -15.07
C ALA A 260 -6.89 5.63 -14.24
N SER A 261 -6.09 4.66 -13.78
CA SER A 261 -4.91 4.89 -12.94
C SER A 261 -3.85 5.81 -13.56
N ARG A 262 -3.85 5.93 -14.90
CA ARG A 262 -2.84 6.66 -15.70
C ARG A 262 -3.29 8.03 -16.15
N ARG A 263 -4.60 8.34 -16.06
CA ARG A 263 -5.25 9.46 -16.72
C ARG A 263 -5.82 10.47 -15.73
N ASP A 264 -5.52 11.76 -15.94
CA ASP A 264 -6.23 12.84 -15.28
C ASP A 264 -7.62 13.03 -15.94
N PRO A 265 -8.67 13.36 -15.17
CA PRO A 265 -8.66 13.62 -13.72
C PRO A 265 -8.83 12.34 -12.87
N TYR A 266 -9.00 11.16 -13.48
CA TYR A 266 -9.36 9.91 -12.78
C TYR A 266 -8.39 9.56 -11.67
N ARG A 267 -7.07 9.49 -11.97
CA ARG A 267 -6.06 9.12 -10.97
C ARG A 267 -6.03 10.05 -9.75
N GLN A 268 -6.44 11.31 -9.91
CA GLN A 268 -6.45 12.29 -8.80
C GLN A 268 -7.53 11.98 -7.76
N LEU A 269 -8.60 11.28 -8.15
CA LEU A 269 -9.71 10.89 -7.29
C LEU A 269 -9.57 9.46 -6.75
N SER A 270 -8.50 8.75 -7.09
CA SER A 270 -8.25 7.41 -6.57
C SER A 270 -7.96 7.44 -5.07
N ARG A 271 -8.45 6.42 -4.37
CA ARG A 271 -8.34 6.28 -2.91
C ARG A 271 -6.92 6.32 -2.38
N VAL A 272 -6.02 5.69 -3.10
CA VAL A 272 -4.58 5.68 -2.84
C VAL A 272 -3.83 6.05 -4.11
N PHE A 273 -2.59 6.50 -3.99
CA PHE A 273 -1.70 6.67 -5.12
C PHE A 273 -0.47 5.79 -4.99
N HIS A 274 0.11 5.48 -6.13
CA HIS A 274 1.35 4.73 -6.28
C HIS A 274 2.38 5.62 -6.98
N LEU A 275 3.44 6.00 -6.26
CA LEU A 275 4.53 6.83 -6.73
C LEU A 275 5.77 5.96 -6.99
N LEU A 276 6.39 6.16 -8.14
CA LEU A 276 7.67 5.55 -8.49
C LEU A 276 8.73 6.64 -8.65
N GLY A 277 9.88 6.38 -8.08
CA GLY A 277 11.07 7.19 -8.25
C GLY A 277 12.26 6.33 -8.68
N ARG A 278 13.28 6.99 -9.21
CA ARG A 278 14.53 6.34 -9.64
C ARG A 278 15.69 6.96 -8.88
N LYS A 279 16.49 6.13 -8.21
CA LYS A 279 17.67 6.58 -7.49
C LYS A 279 18.70 7.11 -8.48
N ARG A 280 19.21 8.30 -8.22
CA ARG A 280 20.26 8.90 -9.07
C ARG A 280 21.52 8.03 -9.02
N PRO A 281 22.25 7.90 -10.14
CA PRO A 281 23.61 7.38 -10.12
C PRO A 281 24.48 8.25 -9.21
N ASN A 282 25.38 7.64 -8.46
CA ASN A 282 26.37 8.37 -7.65
C ASN A 282 27.35 9.09 -8.55
#